data_cc6053e1db8e90b4e5fea4454e9fda7e
#
_entry.id   cc6053e1db8e90b4e5fea4454e9fda7e
#
_cell.length_a   1.000
_cell.length_b   1.000
_cell.length_c   1.000
_cell.angle_alpha   90.00
_cell.angle_beta   90.00
_cell.angle_gamma   90.00
#
_symmetry.space_group_name_H-M   'P 1'
#
loop_
_entity.id
_entity.type
_entity.pdbx_description
1 polymer ?
#
loop_
_entity_poly.entity_id
_entity_poly.type
_entity_poly.pdbx_seq_one_letter_code
_entity_poly.pdbx_strand_id
1 'polypeptide(L)'
;MMRTLMAATFVLCAFGSGAEARPFHHHHHHHHSHHTGRHYGYAGRPSAWCGWYMRTQVGGDPGASYNLARNWAHYGSNAGGPQVGAIVVWPHHVGKIVGREENGKWIVQSGNDGHAVRTRPRSLAGAIAFREAYAQAF
;
A
#
# COMPACT_ATOMS: atom_id res chain seq x y z
N MET A 1 -59.13 48.11 -11.49
CA MET A 1 -58.36 47.21 -10.62
C MET A 1 -56.90 47.63 -10.70
N MET A 2 -56.45 48.42 -9.74
CA MET A 2 -55.10 48.99 -9.70
C MET A 2 -54.18 48.12 -8.84
N ARG A 3 -53.10 47.61 -9.44
CA ARG A 3 -52.06 46.87 -8.72
C ARG A 3 -50.84 47.80 -8.52
N THR A 4 -50.60 48.16 -7.29
CA THR A 4 -49.51 49.01 -6.81
C THR A 4 -48.22 48.22 -6.79
N LEU A 5 -47.21 48.64 -7.54
CA LEU A 5 -45.81 48.10 -7.43
C LEU A 5 -45.09 48.84 -6.29
N MET A 6 -44.62 48.08 -5.31
CA MET A 6 -43.64 48.58 -4.34
C MET A 6 -42.23 48.29 -4.88
N ALA A 7 -41.47 49.35 -5.04
CA ALA A 7 -40.03 49.26 -5.31
C ALA A 7 -39.27 49.21 -3.98
N ALA A 8 -38.53 48.12 -3.75
CA ALA A 8 -37.58 47.98 -2.61
C ALA A 8 -36.19 48.41 -3.06
N THR A 9 -35.71 49.49 -2.49
CA THR A 9 -34.35 49.99 -2.70
C THR A 9 -33.37 49.23 -1.81
N PHE A 10 -32.48 48.43 -2.42
CA PHE A 10 -31.36 47.79 -1.69
C PHE A 10 -30.18 48.74 -1.68
N VAL A 11 -29.76 49.13 -0.45
CA VAL A 11 -28.52 49.85 -0.20
C VAL A 11 -27.38 48.81 -0.11
N LEU A 12 -26.43 48.89 -1.03
CA LEU A 12 -25.25 48.06 -1.08
C LEU A 12 -24.14 48.69 -0.20
N CYS A 13 -23.90 48.13 1.00
CA CYS A 13 -22.73 48.49 1.80
C CYS A 13 -21.56 47.65 1.36
N ALA A 14 -20.60 48.25 0.67
CA ALA A 14 -19.31 47.67 0.35
C ALA A 14 -18.38 47.77 1.57
N PHE A 15 -18.16 46.67 2.29
CA PHE A 15 -17.04 46.56 3.23
C PHE A 15 -15.90 45.82 2.49
N GLY A 16 -14.91 46.57 2.10
CA GLY A 16 -13.62 46.06 1.68
C GLY A 16 -12.84 45.55 2.89
N SER A 17 -12.68 44.24 2.97
CA SER A 17 -11.71 43.61 3.88
C SER A 17 -10.65 42.94 3.02
N GLY A 18 -9.50 43.59 2.88
CA GLY A 18 -8.31 42.99 2.30
C GLY A 18 -7.85 41.81 3.19
N ALA A 19 -8.03 40.62 2.73
CA ALA A 19 -7.39 39.42 3.32
C ALA A 19 -6.04 39.24 2.64
N GLU A 20 -4.96 39.63 3.31
CA GLU A 20 -3.61 39.23 2.91
C GLU A 20 -3.48 37.71 3.05
N ALA A 21 -3.32 37.07 1.93
CA ALA A 21 -3.01 35.62 1.90
C ALA A 21 -1.58 35.43 2.41
N ARG A 22 -1.41 34.94 3.63
CA ARG A 22 -0.13 34.46 4.13
C ARG A 22 0.22 33.17 3.40
N PRO A 23 1.47 32.99 2.90
CA PRO A 23 1.89 31.76 2.30
C PRO A 23 1.89 30.66 3.36
N PHE A 24 1.08 29.61 3.14
CA PHE A 24 1.13 28.40 3.93
C PHE A 24 2.46 27.71 3.67
N HIS A 25 3.36 27.78 4.64
CA HIS A 25 4.50 26.86 4.70
C HIS A 25 3.96 25.48 5.00
N HIS A 26 3.91 24.63 3.98
CA HIS A 26 3.71 23.21 4.17
C HIS A 26 4.93 22.63 4.88
N HIS A 27 4.87 22.56 6.20
CA HIS A 27 5.73 21.67 6.95
C HIS A 27 5.30 20.26 6.60
N HIS A 28 6.07 19.61 5.74
CA HIS A 28 6.01 18.16 5.57
C HIS A 28 6.44 17.54 6.90
N HIS A 29 5.48 17.30 7.77
CA HIS A 29 5.67 16.41 8.88
C HIS A 29 5.82 15.01 8.28
N HIS A 30 7.06 14.57 8.14
CA HIS A 30 7.35 13.16 7.97
C HIS A 30 6.86 12.46 9.24
N HIS A 31 5.63 11.97 9.20
CA HIS A 31 5.17 11.02 10.18
C HIS A 31 6.00 9.75 9.99
N HIS A 32 7.11 9.66 10.71
CA HIS A 32 7.73 8.40 10.98
C HIS A 32 6.74 7.62 11.85
N SER A 33 5.86 6.83 11.20
CA SER A 33 5.11 5.82 11.91
C SER A 33 6.13 4.82 12.44
N HIS A 34 6.46 4.98 13.71
CA HIS A 34 7.16 3.97 14.47
C HIS A 34 6.23 2.76 14.58
N HIS A 35 6.22 1.92 13.54
CA HIS A 35 5.76 0.57 13.70
C HIS A 35 6.75 -0.10 14.65
N THR A 36 6.38 -0.23 15.92
CA THR A 36 7.01 -1.11 16.88
C THR A 36 6.74 -2.57 16.51
N GLY A 37 7.02 -2.93 15.25
CA GLY A 37 7.19 -4.30 14.83
C GLY A 37 8.51 -4.78 15.43
N ARG A 38 8.48 -5.92 16.11
CA ARG A 38 9.69 -6.59 16.60
C ARG A 38 10.69 -6.64 15.47
N HIS A 39 11.76 -5.85 15.58
CA HIS A 39 12.90 -5.95 14.69
C HIS A 39 13.56 -7.30 14.95
N TYR A 40 13.11 -8.35 14.29
CA TYR A 40 13.96 -9.50 14.09
C TYR A 40 15.14 -8.98 13.28
N GLY A 41 16.30 -8.94 13.89
CA GLY A 41 17.53 -8.43 13.29
C GLY A 41 17.89 -9.24 12.06
N TYR A 42 17.35 -8.84 10.92
CA TYR A 42 17.73 -9.40 9.64
C TYR A 42 19.11 -8.87 9.29
N ALA A 43 20.14 -9.61 9.63
CA ALA A 43 21.50 -9.27 9.28
C ALA A 43 21.60 -9.12 7.77
N GLY A 44 21.87 -7.89 7.31
CA GLY A 44 22.18 -7.57 5.93
C GLY A 44 21.03 -7.74 4.93
N ARG A 45 20.42 -6.63 4.51
CA ARG A 45 19.48 -6.63 3.38
C ARG A 45 20.24 -6.95 2.08
N PRO A 46 19.89 -8.02 1.35
CA PRO A 46 20.53 -8.35 0.07
C PRO A 46 20.18 -7.32 -1.01
N SER A 47 20.93 -7.29 -2.12
CA SER A 47 20.65 -6.40 -3.27
C SER A 47 19.27 -6.69 -3.89
N ALA A 48 18.88 -7.96 -4.01
CA ALA A 48 17.55 -8.40 -4.39
C ALA A 48 16.75 -8.75 -3.11
N TRP A 49 15.98 -7.79 -2.60
CA TRP A 49 15.41 -7.90 -1.27
C TRP A 49 13.87 -8.07 -1.21
N CYS A 50 13.23 -8.45 -2.30
CA CYS A 50 11.78 -8.73 -2.27
C CYS A 50 11.44 -9.93 -1.37
N GLY A 51 12.20 -11.02 -1.45
CA GLY A 51 12.05 -12.18 -0.57
C GLY A 51 12.39 -11.84 0.89
N TRP A 52 13.46 -11.10 1.12
CA TRP A 52 13.84 -10.61 2.44
C TRP A 52 12.71 -9.77 3.07
N TYR A 53 12.09 -8.87 2.28
CA TYR A 53 10.95 -8.07 2.74
C TYR A 53 9.76 -8.98 3.10
N MET A 54 9.43 -9.97 2.25
CA MET A 54 8.31 -10.88 2.53
C MET A 54 8.50 -11.67 3.84
N ARG A 55 9.73 -11.98 4.25
CA ARG A 55 10.00 -12.59 5.57
C ARG A 55 9.50 -11.74 6.73
N THR A 56 9.44 -10.41 6.56
CA THR A 56 8.89 -9.49 7.58
C THR A 56 7.36 -9.40 7.55
N GLN A 57 6.70 -9.93 6.51
CA GLN A 57 5.26 -9.82 6.30
C GLN A 57 4.48 -11.08 6.69
N VAL A 58 5.18 -12.12 7.10
CA VAL A 58 4.59 -13.40 7.57
C VAL A 58 4.78 -13.55 9.07
N GLY A 59 3.95 -14.35 9.72
CA GLY A 59 3.87 -14.44 11.17
C GLY A 59 5.10 -15.03 11.89
N GLY A 60 6.12 -15.45 11.17
CA GLY A 60 7.39 -15.93 11.68
C GLY A 60 8.43 -15.88 10.58
N ASP A 61 9.71 -15.77 10.93
CA ASP A 61 10.78 -15.77 9.94
C ASP A 61 11.01 -17.18 9.37
N PRO A 62 10.71 -17.44 8.08
CA PRO A 62 10.92 -18.76 7.48
C PRO A 62 12.39 -19.05 7.19
N GLY A 63 13.29 -18.13 7.47
CA GLY A 63 14.74 -18.31 7.31
C GLY A 63 15.33 -17.69 6.04
N ALA A 64 16.66 -17.63 6.02
CA ALA A 64 17.43 -16.90 4.99
C ALA A 64 17.25 -17.46 3.55
N SER A 65 16.91 -18.73 3.38
CA SER A 65 16.62 -19.32 2.06
C SER A 65 15.49 -18.58 1.32
N TYR A 66 14.54 -18.00 2.08
CA TYR A 66 13.42 -17.21 1.54
C TYR A 66 13.81 -15.77 1.13
N ASN A 67 15.07 -15.39 1.21
CA ASN A 67 15.56 -14.21 0.51
C ASN A 67 15.41 -14.36 -1.01
N LEU A 68 15.46 -15.59 -1.52
CA LEU A 68 15.20 -15.90 -2.92
C LEU A 68 13.69 -15.94 -3.19
N ALA A 69 13.23 -15.10 -4.10
CA ALA A 69 11.80 -14.99 -4.44
C ALA A 69 11.16 -16.34 -4.79
N ARG A 70 11.83 -17.15 -5.63
CA ARG A 70 11.31 -18.44 -6.10
C ARG A 70 11.05 -19.45 -4.98
N ASN A 71 11.79 -19.35 -3.86
CA ASN A 71 11.62 -20.29 -2.74
C ASN A 71 10.26 -20.12 -2.06
N TRP A 72 9.65 -18.95 -2.19
CA TRP A 72 8.29 -18.72 -1.70
C TRP A 72 7.23 -19.57 -2.37
N ALA A 73 7.53 -20.18 -3.53
CA ALA A 73 6.64 -21.16 -4.17
C ALA A 73 6.43 -22.41 -3.30
N HIS A 74 7.28 -22.65 -2.32
CA HIS A 74 7.19 -23.79 -1.38
C HIS A 74 6.76 -23.37 0.03
N TYR A 75 6.43 -22.09 0.24
CA TYR A 75 6.01 -21.58 1.54
C TYR A 75 4.54 -21.91 1.83
N GLY A 76 4.22 -22.23 3.09
CA GLY A 76 2.84 -22.38 3.54
C GLY A 76 2.04 -23.42 2.75
N SER A 77 0.74 -23.18 2.57
CA SER A 77 -0.17 -24.00 1.79
C SER A 77 -0.44 -23.38 0.41
N ASN A 78 -1.00 -24.18 -0.50
CA ASN A 78 -1.43 -23.69 -1.80
C ASN A 78 -2.73 -22.89 -1.64
N ALA A 79 -2.75 -21.64 -2.10
CA ALA A 79 -3.92 -20.77 -2.07
C ALA A 79 -4.97 -21.10 -3.16
N GLY A 80 -4.64 -22.01 -4.09
CA GLY A 80 -5.53 -22.37 -5.21
C GLY A 80 -5.66 -21.31 -6.30
N GLY A 81 -5.22 -20.09 -6.05
CA GLY A 81 -5.29 -18.97 -7.00
C GLY A 81 -5.09 -17.62 -6.31
N PRO A 82 -5.27 -16.53 -7.07
CA PRO A 82 -5.11 -15.19 -6.52
C PRO A 82 -6.29 -14.83 -5.61
N GLN A 83 -5.98 -14.41 -4.38
CA GLN A 83 -6.92 -13.88 -3.40
C GLN A 83 -6.23 -12.89 -2.49
N VAL A 84 -7.00 -12.01 -1.82
CA VAL A 84 -6.45 -11.08 -0.84
C VAL A 84 -5.86 -11.86 0.33
N GLY A 85 -4.63 -11.49 0.71
CA GLY A 85 -3.84 -12.22 1.71
C GLY A 85 -2.84 -13.20 1.12
N ALA A 86 -3.06 -13.70 -0.10
CA ALA A 86 -2.15 -14.64 -0.73
C ALA A 86 -0.81 -14.00 -1.09
N ILE A 87 0.24 -14.79 -0.98
CA ILE A 87 1.58 -14.48 -1.46
C ILE A 87 1.65 -14.91 -2.92
N VAL A 88 1.86 -13.98 -3.83
CA VAL A 88 2.08 -14.25 -5.24
C VAL A 88 3.58 -14.32 -5.52
N VAL A 89 3.98 -15.36 -6.24
CA VAL A 89 5.38 -15.69 -6.51
C VAL A 89 5.62 -15.71 -8.01
N TRP A 90 6.63 -14.97 -8.45
CA TRP A 90 7.20 -15.03 -9.78
C TRP A 90 8.63 -15.59 -9.71
N PRO A 91 9.24 -15.98 -10.81
CA PRO A 91 10.61 -16.54 -10.79
C PRO A 91 11.64 -15.64 -10.09
N HIS A 92 11.47 -14.32 -10.20
CA HIS A 92 12.43 -13.33 -9.68
C HIS A 92 11.80 -12.26 -8.77
N HIS A 93 10.53 -12.43 -8.39
CA HIS A 93 9.83 -11.49 -7.53
C HIS A 93 8.79 -12.17 -6.65
N VAL A 94 8.48 -11.56 -5.52
CA VAL A 94 7.43 -12.02 -4.60
C VAL A 94 6.73 -10.83 -3.99
N GLY A 95 5.43 -10.95 -3.76
CA GLY A 95 4.62 -9.94 -3.09
C GLY A 95 3.40 -10.53 -2.43
N LYS A 96 2.70 -9.72 -1.64
CA LYS A 96 1.44 -10.07 -0.99
C LYS A 96 0.30 -9.36 -1.70
N ILE A 97 -0.75 -10.08 -2.07
CA ILE A 97 -1.99 -9.51 -2.59
C ILE A 97 -2.72 -8.85 -1.41
N VAL A 98 -2.93 -7.54 -1.48
CA VAL A 98 -3.54 -6.77 -0.40
C VAL A 98 -4.90 -6.19 -0.78
N GLY A 99 -5.30 -6.31 -2.04
CA GLY A 99 -6.58 -5.81 -2.52
C GLY A 99 -6.83 -6.10 -3.99
N ARG A 100 -7.96 -5.58 -4.47
CA ARG A 100 -8.35 -5.61 -5.87
C ARG A 100 -9.02 -4.29 -6.24
N GLU A 101 -8.66 -3.71 -7.36
CA GLU A 101 -9.33 -2.51 -7.88
C GLU A 101 -10.71 -2.86 -8.48
N GLU A 102 -11.58 -1.87 -8.64
CA GLU A 102 -12.89 -2.02 -9.27
C GLU A 102 -12.79 -2.55 -10.71
N ASN A 103 -11.72 -2.17 -11.43
CA ASN A 103 -11.42 -2.67 -12.78
C ASN A 103 -10.88 -4.12 -12.79
N GLY A 104 -10.81 -4.78 -11.63
CA GLY A 104 -10.39 -6.15 -11.46
C GLY A 104 -8.89 -6.38 -11.34
N LYS A 105 -8.04 -5.34 -11.39
CA LYS A 105 -6.60 -5.47 -11.19
C LYS A 105 -6.26 -5.78 -9.73
N TRP A 106 -5.33 -6.70 -9.51
CA TRP A 106 -4.86 -7.04 -8.19
C TRP A 106 -3.87 -6.00 -7.66
N ILE A 107 -4.06 -5.58 -6.41
CA ILE A 107 -3.14 -4.69 -5.71
C ILE A 107 -2.15 -5.56 -4.95
N VAL A 108 -0.87 -5.38 -5.24
CA VAL A 108 0.22 -6.15 -4.63
C VAL A 108 1.16 -5.23 -3.87
N GLN A 109 1.46 -5.63 -2.64
CA GLN A 109 2.52 -5.03 -1.83
C GLN A 109 3.78 -5.88 -1.96
N SER A 110 4.90 -5.27 -2.28
CA SER A 110 6.18 -5.98 -2.41
C SER A 110 7.37 -5.09 -2.08
N GLY A 111 8.45 -5.70 -1.60
CA GLY A 111 9.74 -5.06 -1.45
C GLY A 111 10.55 -5.10 -2.74
N ASN A 112 11.54 -4.21 -2.85
CA ASN A 112 12.43 -4.08 -4.01
C ASN A 112 11.68 -3.87 -5.34
N ASP A 113 10.53 -3.23 -5.29
CA ASP A 113 9.79 -2.82 -6.47
C ASP A 113 10.25 -1.40 -6.89
N GLY A 114 11.23 -1.32 -7.78
CA GLY A 114 11.94 -0.09 -8.09
C GLY A 114 12.71 0.46 -6.88
N HIS A 115 13.41 -0.43 -6.16
CA HIS A 115 14.22 -0.16 -4.96
C HIS A 115 13.42 0.35 -3.73
N ALA A 116 12.11 0.19 -3.73
CA ALA A 116 11.23 0.60 -2.62
C ALA A 116 10.24 -0.51 -2.25
N VAL A 117 9.61 -0.37 -1.08
CA VAL A 117 8.35 -1.07 -0.78
C VAL A 117 7.24 -0.32 -1.49
N ARG A 118 6.46 -1.01 -2.30
CA ARG A 118 5.32 -0.42 -3.02
C ARG A 118 4.08 -1.27 -2.88
N THR A 119 2.94 -0.58 -2.82
CA THR A 119 1.61 -1.15 -2.91
C THR A 119 0.95 -0.54 -4.14
N ARG A 120 0.71 -1.37 -5.16
CA ARG A 120 0.18 -0.88 -6.44
C ARG A 120 -0.50 -1.99 -7.24
N PRO A 121 -1.34 -1.63 -8.23
CA PRO A 121 -1.86 -2.58 -9.19
C PRO A 121 -0.72 -3.28 -9.95
N ARG A 122 -0.81 -4.61 -10.05
CA ARG A 122 0.20 -5.41 -10.73
C ARG A 122 -0.44 -6.58 -11.48
N SER A 123 0.07 -6.85 -12.69
CA SER A 123 -0.29 -8.06 -13.42
C SER A 123 0.24 -9.30 -12.71
N LEU A 124 -0.59 -10.33 -12.61
CA LEU A 124 -0.19 -11.64 -12.09
C LEU A 124 0.31 -12.58 -13.19
N ALA A 125 0.42 -12.11 -14.43
CA ALA A 125 0.98 -12.91 -15.53
C ALA A 125 2.39 -13.40 -15.16
N GLY A 126 2.67 -14.65 -15.48
CA GLY A 126 3.95 -15.30 -15.15
C GLY A 126 4.12 -15.66 -13.67
N ALA A 127 3.10 -15.54 -12.83
CA ALA A 127 3.13 -16.09 -11.48
C ALA A 127 3.26 -17.60 -11.53
N ILE A 128 4.18 -18.15 -10.73
CA ILE A 128 4.45 -19.59 -10.65
C ILE A 128 3.77 -20.24 -9.45
N ALA A 129 3.32 -19.45 -8.46
CA ALA A 129 2.57 -19.95 -7.31
C ALA A 129 1.75 -18.85 -6.64
N PHE A 130 0.68 -19.28 -5.97
CA PHE A 130 -0.08 -18.52 -4.99
C PHE A 130 -0.07 -19.30 -3.68
N ARG A 131 0.40 -18.68 -2.60
CA ARG A 131 0.63 -19.35 -1.32
C ARG A 131 -0.07 -18.62 -0.18
N GLU A 132 -0.51 -19.39 0.81
CA GLU A 132 -1.02 -18.87 2.08
C GLU A 132 0.00 -19.14 3.18
N ALA A 133 0.14 -18.19 4.11
CA ALA A 133 0.86 -18.45 5.33
C ALA A 133 0.19 -19.60 6.11
N TYR A 134 0.99 -20.38 6.82
CA TYR A 134 0.42 -21.37 7.73
C TYR A 134 -0.52 -20.67 8.73
N ALA A 135 -1.70 -21.24 8.94
CA ALA A 135 -2.56 -20.80 10.03
C ALA A 135 -1.75 -20.88 11.34
N GLN A 136 -1.64 -19.77 12.05
CA GLN A 136 -1.04 -19.77 13.38
C GLN A 136 -1.97 -20.61 14.26
N ALA A 137 -1.50 -21.74 14.77
CA ALA A 137 -2.19 -22.44 15.84
C ALA A 137 -2.11 -21.53 17.08
N PHE A 138 -3.26 -21.03 17.52
CA PHE A 138 -3.43 -20.28 18.77
C PHE A 138 -3.51 -21.23 19.94
#